data_8bca969aa4f4458b02bca79800886eb4
#
_entry.id   8bca969aa4f4458b02bca79800886eb4
#
_cell.length_a   1.000
_cell.length_b   1.000
_cell.length_c   1.000
_cell.angle_alpha   90.00
_cell.angle_beta   90.00
_cell.angle_gamma   90.00
#
_symmetry.space_group_name_H-M   'P 1'
#
loop_
_entity.id
_entity.type
_entity.pdbx_description
1 polymer ?
#
loop_
_entity_poly.entity_id
_entity_poly.type
_entity_poly.pdbx_seq_one_letter_code
_entity_poly.pdbx_strand_id
1 'polypeptide(L)'
;MEGEVTIKDTTAGSPAAVGFYGLGFAATFAGLLNMGMFSDATMVIAMAITLGGLAEVLAGIQLFKKGDTFGATAFTIFGFWWLAFSYINLAPAGLFNAPMAAASAPSMAYFTLMWGIIATLLTIATLKIGVKMITVVFIVLDLTFFSLALVFFGVLPLGIAGLITLVTGLCSLYLANALVMSSVGIKVPF
;
A
#
# COMPACT_ATOMS: atom_id res chain seq x y z
N MET A 1 -10.60 7.29 -37.44
CA MET A 1 -10.03 6.89 -36.13
C MET A 1 -8.55 7.20 -36.19
N GLU A 2 -8.14 8.34 -35.66
CA GLU A 2 -6.73 8.70 -35.54
C GLU A 2 -6.13 7.78 -34.46
N GLY A 3 -5.11 7.01 -34.86
CA GLY A 3 -4.39 6.15 -33.93
C GLY A 3 -3.59 7.01 -32.98
N GLU A 4 -3.91 6.97 -31.71
CA GLU A 4 -3.14 7.61 -30.64
C GLU A 4 -1.74 6.98 -30.60
N VAL A 5 -0.73 7.75 -30.99
CA VAL A 5 0.68 7.32 -30.95
C VAL A 5 1.14 7.41 -29.48
N THR A 6 1.08 6.30 -28.77
CA THR A 6 1.61 6.22 -27.40
C THR A 6 3.13 6.07 -27.48
N ILE A 7 3.86 7.14 -27.21
CA ILE A 7 5.33 7.09 -27.05
C ILE A 7 5.62 6.45 -25.69
N LYS A 8 5.96 5.16 -25.70
CA LYS A 8 6.39 4.45 -24.51
C LYS A 8 7.87 4.76 -24.26
N ASP A 9 8.16 5.54 -23.20
CA ASP A 9 9.55 5.75 -22.79
C ASP A 9 10.10 4.44 -22.20
N THR A 10 10.88 3.72 -23.00
CA THR A 10 11.51 2.44 -22.61
C THR A 10 12.89 2.62 -21.98
N THR A 11 13.41 3.85 -21.93
CA THR A 11 14.76 4.13 -21.42
C THR A 11 14.79 4.33 -19.90
N ALA A 12 13.69 4.79 -19.30
CA ALA A 12 13.60 4.98 -17.86
C ALA A 12 13.30 3.67 -17.12
N GLY A 13 13.93 3.46 -15.96
CA GLY A 13 13.66 2.30 -15.08
C GLY A 13 12.21 2.19 -14.64
N SER A 14 11.79 1.03 -14.13
CA SER A 14 10.43 0.86 -13.61
C SER A 14 10.25 1.50 -12.24
N PRO A 15 9.36 2.49 -12.07
CA PRO A 15 9.05 3.08 -10.77
C PRO A 15 8.31 2.11 -9.83
N ALA A 16 7.72 1.05 -10.36
CA ALA A 16 6.90 0.10 -9.60
C ALA A 16 7.68 -0.55 -8.44
N ALA A 17 9.00 -0.80 -8.62
CA ALA A 17 9.82 -1.34 -7.55
C ALA A 17 9.81 -0.42 -6.31
N VAL A 18 9.94 0.90 -6.50
CA VAL A 18 9.88 1.90 -5.41
C VAL A 18 8.51 1.89 -4.75
N GLY A 19 7.43 1.83 -5.52
CA GLY A 19 6.07 1.74 -4.99
C GLY A 19 5.87 0.48 -4.13
N PHE A 20 6.30 -0.69 -4.60
CA PHE A 20 6.21 -1.92 -3.80
C PHE A 20 7.12 -1.90 -2.57
N TYR A 21 8.29 -1.25 -2.60
CA TYR A 21 9.05 -1.00 -1.37
C TYR A 21 8.28 -0.11 -0.40
N GLY A 22 7.60 0.92 -0.89
CA GLY A 22 6.75 1.81 -0.08
C GLY A 22 5.70 1.03 0.71
N LEU A 23 4.83 0.30 0.01
CA LEU A 23 3.84 -0.59 0.61
C LEU A 23 4.52 -1.59 1.56
N GLY A 24 5.60 -2.22 1.10
CA GLY A 24 6.28 -3.29 1.81
C GLY A 24 6.82 -2.87 3.18
N PHE A 25 7.56 -1.77 3.26
CA PHE A 25 8.07 -1.26 4.53
C PHE A 25 6.94 -0.78 5.46
N ALA A 26 6.02 0.03 4.95
CA ALA A 26 4.95 0.59 5.77
C ALA A 26 4.04 -0.52 6.33
N ALA A 27 3.62 -1.49 5.51
CA ALA A 27 2.79 -2.60 5.95
C ALA A 27 3.54 -3.57 6.88
N THR A 28 4.83 -3.82 6.66
CA THR A 28 5.63 -4.67 7.56
C THR A 28 5.67 -4.10 8.97
N PHE A 29 6.03 -2.81 9.12
CA PHE A 29 6.08 -2.18 10.44
C PHE A 29 4.69 -2.05 11.07
N ALA A 30 3.65 -1.73 10.29
CA ALA A 30 2.27 -1.69 10.78
C ALA A 30 1.80 -3.09 11.26
N GLY A 31 2.14 -4.15 10.53
CA GLY A 31 1.84 -5.51 10.92
C GLY A 31 2.51 -5.90 12.23
N LEU A 32 3.80 -5.63 12.39
CA LEU A 32 4.55 -5.91 13.62
C LEU A 32 3.98 -5.14 14.83
N LEU A 33 3.63 -3.85 14.67
CA LEU A 33 2.97 -3.07 15.71
C LEU A 33 1.64 -3.69 16.11
N ASN A 34 0.79 -4.02 15.14
CA ASN A 34 -0.52 -4.58 15.38
C ASN A 34 -0.47 -5.99 16.01
N MET A 35 0.63 -6.72 15.81
CA MET A 35 0.91 -7.99 16.50
C MET A 35 1.44 -7.78 17.93
N GLY A 36 1.74 -6.55 18.34
CA GLY A 36 2.28 -6.24 19.66
C GLY A 36 3.77 -6.52 19.82
N MET A 37 4.53 -6.61 18.73
CA MET A 37 6.00 -6.81 18.79
C MET A 37 6.73 -5.60 19.37
N PHE A 38 6.12 -4.44 19.31
CA PHE A 38 6.53 -3.19 19.97
C PHE A 38 5.27 -2.34 20.20
N SER A 39 5.37 -1.29 21.04
CA SER A 39 4.19 -0.53 21.52
C SER A 39 4.12 0.91 20.99
N ASP A 40 5.19 1.44 20.39
CA ASP A 40 5.18 2.78 19.84
C ASP A 40 4.95 2.78 18.33
N ALA A 41 4.18 3.76 17.84
CA ALA A 41 3.84 3.86 16.43
C ALA A 41 4.84 4.72 15.62
N THR A 42 5.91 5.20 16.22
CA THR A 42 6.82 6.18 15.61
C THR A 42 7.38 5.69 14.28
N MET A 43 7.90 4.47 14.25
CA MET A 43 8.46 3.89 13.02
C MET A 43 7.40 3.61 11.96
N VAL A 44 6.19 3.19 12.39
CA VAL A 44 5.07 2.97 11.47
C VAL A 44 4.68 4.27 10.78
N ILE A 45 4.51 5.35 11.55
CA ILE A 45 4.16 6.67 11.01
C ILE A 45 5.28 7.22 10.11
N ALA A 46 6.54 7.08 10.53
CA ALA A 46 7.68 7.48 9.70
C ALA A 46 7.69 6.76 8.35
N MET A 47 7.52 5.43 8.34
CA MET A 47 7.45 4.65 7.10
C MET A 47 6.18 4.97 6.28
N ALA A 48 5.05 5.19 6.95
CA ALA A 48 3.79 5.55 6.31
C ALA A 48 3.87 6.93 5.61
N ILE A 49 4.57 7.91 6.18
CA ILE A 49 4.75 9.21 5.52
C ILE A 49 5.75 9.11 4.37
N THR A 50 6.90 8.51 4.60
CA THR A 50 8.04 8.60 3.67
C THR A 50 7.93 7.57 2.53
N LEU A 51 7.94 6.30 2.86
CA LEU A 51 7.96 5.22 1.86
C LEU A 51 6.55 4.85 1.41
N GLY A 52 5.64 4.55 2.32
CA GLY A 52 4.25 4.23 1.99
C GLY A 52 3.53 5.40 1.32
N GLY A 53 3.70 6.62 1.83
CA GLY A 53 3.06 7.81 1.29
C GLY A 53 3.81 8.39 0.10
N LEU A 54 4.88 9.15 0.38
CA LEU A 54 5.54 9.96 -0.63
C LEU A 54 6.17 9.13 -1.76
N ALA A 55 6.86 8.04 -1.45
CA ALA A 55 7.52 7.24 -2.47
C ALA A 55 6.51 6.51 -3.38
N GLU A 56 5.40 5.99 -2.82
CA GLU A 56 4.32 5.41 -3.64
C GLU A 56 3.67 6.45 -4.54
N VAL A 57 3.33 7.63 -4.03
CA VAL A 57 2.76 8.71 -4.86
C VAL A 57 3.72 9.10 -5.99
N LEU A 58 5.02 9.25 -5.70
CA LEU A 58 6.03 9.55 -6.71
C LEU A 58 6.13 8.43 -7.75
N ALA A 59 6.08 7.17 -7.34
CA ALA A 59 6.07 6.03 -8.26
C ALA A 59 4.83 6.06 -9.16
N GLY A 60 3.66 6.33 -8.58
CA GLY A 60 2.40 6.46 -9.32
C GLY A 60 2.45 7.56 -10.37
N ILE A 61 2.92 8.76 -10.01
CA ILE A 61 3.07 9.89 -10.94
C ILE A 61 4.02 9.53 -12.11
N GLN A 62 5.10 8.80 -11.84
CA GLN A 62 6.02 8.38 -12.90
C GLN A 62 5.41 7.30 -13.80
N LEU A 63 4.57 6.41 -13.26
CA LEU A 63 3.86 5.41 -14.05
C LEU A 63 2.80 6.01 -14.96
N PHE A 64 2.14 7.11 -14.57
CA PHE A 64 1.27 7.89 -15.49
C PHE A 64 2.04 8.34 -16.73
N LYS A 65 3.26 8.86 -16.56
CA LYS A 65 4.10 9.27 -17.69
C LYS A 65 4.51 8.11 -18.59
N LYS A 66 4.51 6.87 -18.05
CA LYS A 66 4.81 5.64 -18.80
C LYS A 66 3.58 4.99 -19.42
N GLY A 67 2.39 5.56 -19.25
CA GLY A 67 1.14 5.00 -19.77
C GLY A 67 0.64 3.76 -19.01
N ASP A 68 1.16 3.50 -17.82
CA ASP A 68 0.66 2.44 -16.93
C ASP A 68 -0.45 2.99 -16.03
N THR A 69 -1.67 2.96 -16.51
CA THR A 69 -2.84 3.46 -15.76
C THR A 69 -3.09 2.66 -14.48
N PHE A 70 -2.91 1.35 -14.52
CA PHE A 70 -3.16 0.51 -13.33
C PHE A 70 -2.16 0.83 -12.21
N GLY A 71 -0.86 0.71 -12.50
CA GLY A 71 0.18 0.96 -11.51
C GLY A 71 0.16 2.42 -11.03
N ALA A 72 -0.06 3.36 -11.93
CA ALA A 72 -0.19 4.78 -11.60
C ALA A 72 -1.34 5.03 -10.61
N THR A 73 -2.53 4.50 -10.91
CA THR A 73 -3.70 4.65 -10.04
C THR A 73 -3.46 3.98 -8.69
N ALA A 74 -3.05 2.71 -8.69
CA ALA A 74 -2.86 1.94 -7.46
C ALA A 74 -1.85 2.62 -6.52
N PHE A 75 -0.64 2.91 -6.97
CA PHE A 75 0.37 3.53 -6.11
C PHE A 75 -0.03 4.94 -5.66
N THR A 76 -0.64 5.74 -6.53
CA THR A 76 -1.06 7.09 -6.12
C THR A 76 -2.11 7.03 -5.03
N ILE A 77 -3.18 6.24 -5.18
CA ILE A 77 -4.26 6.22 -4.18
C ILE A 77 -3.82 5.55 -2.88
N PHE A 78 -3.05 4.45 -2.94
CA PHE A 78 -2.57 3.81 -1.71
C PHE A 78 -1.47 4.62 -1.02
N GLY A 79 -0.65 5.35 -1.77
CA GLY A 79 0.26 6.33 -1.19
C GLY A 79 -0.49 7.43 -0.42
N PHE A 80 -1.58 7.96 -0.98
CA PHE A 80 -2.43 8.90 -0.25
C PHE A 80 -3.18 8.24 0.93
N TRP A 81 -3.50 6.95 0.85
CA TRP A 81 -4.03 6.23 2.01
C TRP A 81 -3.03 6.23 3.18
N TRP A 82 -1.74 5.98 2.94
CA TRP A 82 -0.71 6.03 3.97
C TRP A 82 -0.55 7.44 4.57
N LEU A 83 -0.66 8.48 3.75
CA LEU A 83 -0.64 9.86 4.22
C LEU A 83 -1.88 10.18 5.07
N ALA A 84 -3.07 9.73 4.64
CA ALA A 84 -4.30 9.88 5.41
C ALA A 84 -4.23 9.10 6.73
N PHE A 85 -3.72 7.86 6.72
CA PHE A 85 -3.46 7.08 7.92
C PHE A 85 -2.54 7.82 8.90
N SER A 86 -1.45 8.40 8.40
CA SER A 86 -0.52 9.17 9.23
C SER A 86 -1.20 10.40 9.82
N TYR A 87 -1.97 11.13 9.02
CA TYR A 87 -2.74 12.28 9.50
C TYR A 87 -3.72 11.88 10.61
N ILE A 88 -4.51 10.82 10.41
CA ILE A 88 -5.48 10.32 11.40
C ILE A 88 -4.80 10.00 12.75
N ASN A 89 -3.59 9.43 12.72
CA ASN A 89 -2.85 9.08 13.93
C ASN A 89 -2.16 10.27 14.60
N LEU A 90 -1.74 11.29 13.84
CA LEU A 90 -1.06 12.46 14.35
C LEU A 90 -2.01 13.60 14.76
N ALA A 91 -3.21 13.66 14.21
CA ALA A 91 -4.17 14.71 14.45
C ALA A 91 -4.54 14.89 15.95
N PRO A 92 -4.70 13.82 16.75
CA PRO A 92 -4.96 13.96 18.19
C PRO A 92 -3.80 14.57 18.96
N ALA A 93 -2.56 14.45 18.47
CA ALA A 93 -1.37 15.05 19.08
C ALA A 93 -1.19 16.54 18.75
N GLY A 94 -2.08 17.14 17.95
CA GLY A 94 -2.03 18.56 17.63
C GLY A 94 -1.24 18.92 16.38
N LEU A 95 -1.23 18.04 15.38
CA LEU A 95 -0.75 18.41 14.06
C LEU A 95 -1.53 19.66 13.57
N PHE A 96 -0.83 20.68 13.06
CA PHE A 96 -1.40 21.98 12.68
C PHE A 96 -1.99 22.83 13.84
N ASN A 97 -1.39 22.77 15.02
CA ASN A 97 -1.64 23.66 16.19
C ASN A 97 -2.94 23.45 16.97
N ALA A 98 -3.83 22.55 16.57
CA ALA A 98 -5.03 22.24 17.34
C ALA A 98 -5.25 20.72 17.39
N PRO A 99 -5.26 20.09 18.58
CA PRO A 99 -5.62 18.69 18.72
C PRO A 99 -7.04 18.45 18.19
N MET A 100 -7.16 17.41 17.37
CA MET A 100 -8.47 16.93 16.90
C MET A 100 -8.88 15.69 17.71
N ALA A 101 -10.18 15.44 17.80
CA ALA A 101 -10.65 14.19 18.39
C ALA A 101 -10.09 12.99 17.61
N ALA A 102 -9.70 11.95 18.34
CA ALA A 102 -9.29 10.69 17.71
C ALA A 102 -10.45 10.11 16.88
N ALA A 103 -10.12 9.50 15.75
CA ALA A 103 -11.12 8.84 14.93
C ALA A 103 -11.82 7.72 15.73
N SER A 104 -13.14 7.68 15.67
CA SER A 104 -13.92 6.65 16.35
C SER A 104 -13.75 5.27 15.69
N ALA A 105 -13.94 4.19 16.45
CA ALA A 105 -13.87 2.84 15.89
C ALA A 105 -14.83 2.64 14.71
N PRO A 106 -16.12 3.08 14.75
CA PRO A 106 -16.98 2.98 13.59
C PRO A 106 -16.47 3.76 12.36
N SER A 107 -15.92 4.97 12.53
CA SER A 107 -15.37 5.72 11.39
C SER A 107 -14.17 5.02 10.77
N MET A 108 -13.29 4.44 11.58
CA MET A 108 -12.16 3.64 11.11
C MET A 108 -12.61 2.35 10.42
N ALA A 109 -13.67 1.70 10.92
CA ALA A 109 -14.25 0.51 10.30
C ALA A 109 -14.74 0.81 8.87
N TYR A 110 -15.54 1.85 8.70
CA TYR A 110 -16.03 2.25 7.36
C TYR A 110 -14.90 2.75 6.46
N PHE A 111 -13.93 3.48 7.01
CA PHE A 111 -12.75 3.91 6.25
C PHE A 111 -11.98 2.70 5.69
N THR A 112 -11.63 1.73 6.52
CA THR A 112 -10.91 0.52 6.06
C THR A 112 -11.76 -0.36 5.16
N LEU A 113 -13.06 -0.50 5.43
CA LEU A 113 -13.99 -1.24 4.58
C LEU A 113 -14.04 -0.67 3.15
N MET A 114 -14.16 0.66 3.01
CA MET A 114 -14.18 1.31 1.71
C MET A 114 -12.88 1.05 0.94
N TRP A 115 -11.73 1.13 1.61
CA TRP A 115 -10.44 0.81 0.99
C TRP A 115 -10.32 -0.67 0.59
N GLY A 116 -10.90 -1.58 1.38
CA GLY A 116 -11.01 -3.00 1.00
C GLY A 116 -11.81 -3.19 -0.28
N ILE A 117 -12.95 -2.50 -0.43
CA ILE A 117 -13.75 -2.56 -1.67
C ILE A 117 -12.95 -2.05 -2.87
N ILE A 118 -12.27 -0.91 -2.74
CA ILE A 118 -11.43 -0.36 -3.82
C ILE A 118 -10.28 -1.31 -4.17
N ALA A 119 -9.60 -1.86 -3.16
CA ALA A 119 -8.53 -2.83 -3.36
C ALA A 119 -9.03 -4.07 -4.12
N THR A 120 -10.21 -4.60 -3.76
CA THR A 120 -10.82 -5.76 -4.45
C THR A 120 -11.10 -5.47 -5.93
N LEU A 121 -11.61 -4.28 -6.26
CA LEU A 121 -11.82 -3.89 -7.65
C LEU A 121 -10.50 -3.84 -8.44
N LEU A 122 -9.43 -3.36 -7.81
CA LEU A 122 -8.09 -3.37 -8.41
C LEU A 122 -7.51 -4.79 -8.49
N THR A 123 -7.78 -5.65 -7.50
CA THR A 123 -7.39 -7.06 -7.52
C THR A 123 -7.93 -7.79 -8.74
N ILE A 124 -9.20 -7.54 -9.11
CA ILE A 124 -9.78 -8.10 -10.33
C ILE A 124 -8.99 -7.69 -11.58
N ALA A 125 -8.52 -6.45 -11.65
CA ALA A 125 -7.71 -5.99 -12.77
C ALA A 125 -6.34 -6.71 -12.83
N THR A 126 -5.74 -7.05 -11.68
CA THR A 126 -4.45 -7.77 -11.65
C THR A 126 -4.49 -9.12 -12.32
N LEU A 127 -5.66 -9.78 -12.37
CA LEU A 127 -5.84 -11.08 -13.04
C LEU A 127 -5.51 -11.04 -14.54
N LYS A 128 -5.46 -9.83 -15.13
CA LYS A 128 -5.12 -9.60 -16.54
C LYS A 128 -3.69 -9.10 -16.78
N ILE A 129 -2.96 -8.75 -15.73
CA ILE A 129 -1.59 -8.19 -15.84
C ILE A 129 -0.55 -9.28 -16.20
N GLY A 130 -0.81 -10.53 -15.81
CA GLY A 130 0.06 -11.67 -16.15
C GLY A 130 1.24 -11.88 -15.17
N VAL A 131 1.49 -10.96 -14.23
CA VAL A 131 2.47 -11.11 -13.15
C VAL A 131 1.76 -11.61 -11.90
N LYS A 132 1.89 -12.90 -11.63
CA LYS A 132 1.13 -13.57 -10.55
C LYS A 132 1.36 -12.95 -9.17
N MET A 133 2.58 -12.51 -8.91
CA MET A 133 2.92 -11.94 -7.59
C MET A 133 2.22 -10.60 -7.33
N ILE A 134 1.90 -9.81 -8.37
CA ILE A 134 1.06 -8.61 -8.22
C ILE A 134 -0.32 -9.02 -7.70
N THR A 135 -0.93 -10.04 -8.28
CA THR A 135 -2.24 -10.55 -7.83
C THR A 135 -2.17 -11.03 -6.38
N VAL A 136 -1.11 -11.75 -6.00
CA VAL A 136 -0.92 -12.19 -4.61
C VAL A 136 -0.84 -11.00 -3.65
N VAL A 137 -0.03 -9.98 -3.98
CA VAL A 137 0.08 -8.76 -3.16
C VAL A 137 -1.29 -8.10 -2.98
N PHE A 138 -2.08 -7.98 -4.04
CA PHE A 138 -3.40 -7.35 -3.96
C PHE A 138 -4.41 -8.20 -3.17
N ILE A 139 -4.39 -9.53 -3.30
CA ILE A 139 -5.25 -10.42 -2.49
C ILE A 139 -4.95 -10.27 -0.99
N VAL A 140 -3.67 -10.28 -0.59
CA VAL A 140 -3.33 -10.12 0.83
C VAL A 140 -3.58 -8.69 1.31
N LEU A 141 -3.53 -7.69 0.42
CA LEU A 141 -3.92 -6.31 0.72
C LEU A 141 -5.44 -6.20 0.98
N ASP A 142 -6.26 -6.87 0.17
CA ASP A 142 -7.71 -6.96 0.40
C ASP A 142 -7.99 -7.55 1.78
N LEU A 143 -7.35 -8.67 2.10
CA LEU A 143 -7.48 -9.32 3.40
C LEU A 143 -7.03 -8.40 4.54
N THR A 144 -5.99 -7.58 4.33
CA THR A 144 -5.56 -6.57 5.31
C THR A 144 -6.66 -5.57 5.60
N PHE A 145 -7.24 -4.94 4.57
CA PHE A 145 -8.26 -3.93 4.78
C PHE A 145 -9.54 -4.50 5.40
N PHE A 146 -10.01 -5.65 4.94
CA PHE A 146 -11.21 -6.29 5.52
C PHE A 146 -10.95 -6.78 6.95
N SER A 147 -9.78 -7.34 7.25
CA SER A 147 -9.45 -7.75 8.63
C SER A 147 -9.38 -6.55 9.58
N LEU A 148 -8.80 -5.41 9.15
CA LEU A 148 -8.80 -4.18 9.93
C LEU A 148 -10.21 -3.63 10.13
N ALA A 149 -11.08 -3.68 9.12
CA ALA A 149 -12.49 -3.31 9.28
C ALA A 149 -13.18 -4.18 10.35
N LEU A 150 -12.95 -5.49 10.33
CA LEU A 150 -13.48 -6.41 11.34
C LEU A 150 -12.93 -6.14 12.75
N VAL A 151 -11.66 -5.72 12.87
CA VAL A 151 -11.08 -5.27 14.15
C VAL A 151 -11.85 -4.08 14.68
N PHE A 152 -12.06 -3.04 13.85
CA PHE A 152 -12.75 -1.83 14.27
C PHE A 152 -14.27 -2.05 14.52
N PHE A 153 -14.88 -3.08 13.92
CA PHE A 153 -16.22 -3.55 14.28
C PHE A 153 -16.24 -4.42 15.56
N GLY A 154 -15.09 -4.69 16.17
CA GLY A 154 -14.99 -5.52 17.37
C GLY A 154 -15.15 -7.03 17.15
N VAL A 155 -15.02 -7.50 15.91
CA VAL A 155 -15.21 -8.91 15.52
C VAL A 155 -13.91 -9.70 15.52
N LEU A 156 -12.79 -9.07 15.16
CA LEU A 156 -11.49 -9.73 14.98
C LEU A 156 -10.44 -9.16 15.95
N PRO A 157 -9.59 -9.98 16.58
CA PRO A 157 -8.44 -9.50 17.34
C PRO A 157 -7.42 -8.78 16.46
N LEU A 158 -6.87 -7.66 16.95
CA LEU A 158 -5.90 -6.83 16.21
C LEU A 158 -4.66 -7.61 15.76
N GLY A 159 -4.17 -8.55 16.57
CA GLY A 159 -2.99 -9.37 16.24
C GLY A 159 -3.16 -10.22 14.98
N ILE A 160 -4.39 -10.69 14.70
CA ILE A 160 -4.69 -11.46 13.48
C ILE A 160 -4.61 -10.54 12.27
N ALA A 161 -5.23 -9.37 12.32
CA ALA A 161 -5.10 -8.36 11.27
C ALA A 161 -3.64 -7.91 11.10
N GLY A 162 -2.89 -7.80 12.20
CA GLY A 162 -1.46 -7.53 12.20
C GLY A 162 -0.65 -8.57 11.42
N LEU A 163 -0.92 -9.86 11.64
CA LEU A 163 -0.27 -10.93 10.90
C LEU A 163 -0.56 -10.86 9.39
N ILE A 164 -1.81 -10.61 9.01
CA ILE A 164 -2.20 -10.44 7.59
C ILE A 164 -1.49 -9.24 6.99
N THR A 165 -1.43 -8.12 7.71
CA THR A 165 -0.73 -6.90 7.29
C THR A 165 0.78 -7.16 7.12
N LEU A 166 1.40 -7.93 8.02
CA LEU A 166 2.80 -8.33 7.91
C LEU A 166 3.04 -9.16 6.64
N VAL A 167 2.18 -10.14 6.36
CA VAL A 167 2.26 -10.94 5.13
C VAL A 167 2.15 -10.05 3.89
N THR A 168 1.25 -9.07 3.88
CA THR A 168 1.13 -8.08 2.79
C THR A 168 2.45 -7.34 2.59
N GLY A 169 3.06 -6.85 3.68
CA GLY A 169 4.34 -6.17 3.63
C GLY A 169 5.45 -7.04 3.04
N LEU A 170 5.59 -8.28 3.53
CA LEU A 170 6.61 -9.22 3.06
C LEU A 170 6.43 -9.62 1.60
N CYS A 171 5.20 -9.88 1.16
CA CYS A 171 4.89 -10.15 -0.25
C CYS A 171 5.27 -8.96 -1.15
N SER A 172 4.98 -7.75 -0.71
CA SER A 172 5.33 -6.54 -1.44
C SER A 172 6.85 -6.32 -1.52
N LEU A 173 7.58 -6.52 -0.40
CA LEU A 173 9.04 -6.45 -0.37
C LEU A 173 9.68 -7.51 -1.29
N TYR A 174 9.13 -8.73 -1.30
CA TYR A 174 9.59 -9.77 -2.22
C TYR A 174 9.45 -9.32 -3.68
N LEU A 175 8.26 -8.81 -4.06
CA LEU A 175 8.02 -8.35 -5.42
C LEU A 175 8.91 -7.16 -5.79
N ALA A 176 9.10 -6.20 -4.89
CA ALA A 176 10.01 -5.08 -5.10
C ALA A 176 11.43 -5.54 -5.39
N ASN A 177 11.96 -6.47 -4.56
CA ASN A 177 13.28 -7.05 -4.79
C ASN A 177 13.36 -7.84 -6.10
N ALA A 178 12.34 -8.63 -6.43
CA ALA A 178 12.29 -9.38 -7.68
C ALA A 178 12.35 -8.47 -8.91
N LEU A 179 11.65 -7.33 -8.88
CA LEU A 179 11.70 -6.32 -9.95
C LEU A 179 13.09 -5.70 -10.08
N VAL A 180 13.75 -5.36 -8.97
CA VAL A 180 15.12 -4.81 -8.99
C VAL A 180 16.10 -5.85 -9.50
N MET A 181 16.06 -7.09 -9.00
CA MET A 181 16.95 -8.18 -9.45
C MET A 181 16.77 -8.46 -10.95
N SER A 182 15.50 -8.50 -11.41
CA SER A 182 15.21 -8.72 -12.83
C SER A 182 15.75 -7.59 -13.71
N SER A 183 15.79 -6.36 -13.23
CA SER A 183 16.33 -5.21 -13.98
C SER A 183 17.83 -5.30 -14.25
N VAL A 184 18.55 -6.10 -13.46
CA VAL A 184 19.99 -6.37 -13.64
C VAL A 184 20.27 -7.79 -14.17
N GLY A 185 19.24 -8.48 -14.69
CA GLY A 185 19.37 -9.79 -15.33
C GLY A 185 19.34 -11.00 -14.41
N ILE A 186 19.09 -10.82 -13.11
CA ILE A 186 18.95 -11.93 -12.17
C ILE A 186 17.51 -12.46 -12.27
N LYS A 187 17.37 -13.75 -12.58
CA LYS A 187 16.04 -14.40 -12.67
C LYS A 187 15.52 -14.74 -11.28
N VAL A 188 14.38 -14.16 -10.94
CA VAL A 188 13.63 -14.43 -9.71
C VAL A 188 12.20 -14.80 -10.11
N PRO A 189 11.57 -15.82 -9.53
CA PRO A 189 10.16 -16.15 -9.83
C PRO A 189 9.22 -15.13 -9.21
N PHE A 190 8.32 -14.52 -10.03
CA PHE A 190 7.28 -13.62 -9.51
C PHE A 190 6.06 -13.49 -10.46
#